data_203f07b50705bc4451464148cebfb3fe
#
_entry.id   203f07b50705bc4451464148cebfb3fe
#
_cell.length_a   1.000
_cell.length_b   1.000
_cell.length_c   1.000
_cell.angle_alpha   90.00
_cell.angle_beta   90.00
_cell.angle_gamma   90.00
#
_symmetry.space_group_name_H-M   'P 1'
#
loop_
_entity.id
_entity.type
_entity.pdbx_description
1 polymer ?
#
loop_
_entity_poly.entity_id
_entity_poly.type
_entity_poly.pdbx_seq_one_letter_code
_entity_poly.pdbx_strand_id
1 'polypeptide(L)'
;VPLTPPWALECWLWEDDVNTAAFTRELLADYKALDFPVRTVLIDSPWSTRYNDFIVDEARFPNPEAFFRSLDERGIRVVLWMTSMVNSESKDTALTASPEWFQEAADRGFLTNGDFQKKWWKGKGGFIDYTNPEAMAWWQGLQNNVLDWGVDGWKLDGSATLNFRTKGVIPWFYADTHAGRISTRQY
;
A
#
# COMPACT_ATOMS: atom_id res chain seq x y z
N VAL A 1 -10.64 -21.74 -4.53
CA VAL A 1 -9.85 -20.64 -5.11
C VAL A 1 -10.85 -19.72 -5.80
N PRO A 2 -10.89 -18.42 -5.46
CA PRO A 2 -11.76 -17.49 -6.15
C PRO A 2 -11.37 -17.37 -7.63
N LEU A 3 -12.36 -17.17 -8.50
CA LEU A 3 -12.13 -16.94 -9.92
C LEU A 3 -11.51 -15.55 -10.11
N THR A 4 -10.52 -15.47 -10.98
CA THR A 4 -9.95 -14.17 -11.39
C THR A 4 -11.04 -13.36 -12.11
N PRO A 5 -11.35 -12.15 -11.66
CA PRO A 5 -12.32 -11.31 -12.34
C PRO A 5 -11.83 -10.93 -13.75
N PRO A 6 -12.73 -10.85 -14.75
CA PRO A 6 -12.34 -10.57 -16.15
C PRO A 6 -11.47 -9.31 -16.30
N TRP A 7 -11.78 -8.25 -15.57
CA TRP A 7 -11.04 -6.99 -15.63
C TRP A 7 -9.55 -7.11 -15.24
N ALA A 8 -9.21 -8.09 -14.39
CA ALA A 8 -7.81 -8.33 -14.00
C ALA A 8 -6.95 -8.88 -15.16
N LEU A 9 -7.57 -9.29 -16.25
CA LEU A 9 -6.92 -9.80 -17.47
C LEU A 9 -6.94 -8.77 -18.62
N GLU A 10 -7.47 -7.58 -18.40
CA GLU A 10 -7.52 -6.49 -19.36
C GLU A 10 -6.20 -5.71 -19.41
N CYS A 11 -6.13 -4.67 -20.24
CA CYS A 11 -4.95 -3.81 -20.35
C CYS A 11 -4.79 -2.90 -19.13
N TRP A 12 -3.70 -3.08 -18.42
CA TRP A 12 -3.31 -2.25 -17.27
C TRP A 12 -2.19 -1.31 -17.65
N LEU A 13 -2.28 -0.11 -17.10
CA LEU A 13 -1.26 0.91 -17.20
C LEU A 13 -0.61 1.09 -15.83
N TRP A 14 0.70 0.99 -15.76
CA TRP A 14 1.46 1.19 -14.52
C TRP A 14 2.16 2.54 -14.54
N GLU A 15 1.85 3.38 -13.58
CA GLU A 15 2.50 4.66 -13.33
C GLU A 15 3.39 4.53 -12.09
N ASP A 16 4.71 4.66 -12.25
CA ASP A 16 5.74 4.40 -11.22
C ASP A 16 6.72 5.57 -11.03
N ASP A 17 6.68 6.59 -11.86
CA ASP A 17 7.72 7.63 -11.88
C ASP A 17 7.25 8.93 -11.22
N VAL A 18 6.19 9.52 -11.74
CA VAL A 18 5.75 10.85 -11.32
C VAL A 18 4.71 10.79 -10.19
N ASN A 19 3.78 9.83 -10.25
CA ASN A 19 2.73 9.58 -9.24
C ASN A 19 1.97 10.86 -8.83
N THR A 20 1.32 11.51 -9.81
CA THR A 20 0.45 12.67 -9.58
C THR A 20 -0.86 12.55 -10.35
N ALA A 21 -1.91 13.22 -9.87
CA ALA A 21 -3.20 13.27 -10.57
C ALA A 21 -3.08 13.83 -11.99
N ALA A 22 -2.23 14.84 -12.18
CA ALA A 22 -2.01 15.46 -13.49
C ALA A 22 -1.39 14.48 -14.47
N PHE A 23 -0.30 13.83 -14.09
CA PHE A 23 0.39 12.87 -14.94
C PHE A 23 -0.44 11.62 -15.23
N THR A 24 -1.17 11.10 -14.23
CA THR A 24 -2.10 9.98 -14.45
C THR A 24 -3.16 10.31 -15.49
N ARG A 25 -3.73 11.54 -15.47
CA ARG A 25 -4.70 11.98 -16.47
C ARG A 25 -4.09 12.12 -17.87
N GLU A 26 -2.89 12.68 -17.96
CA GLU A 26 -2.14 12.83 -19.21
C GLU A 26 -1.86 11.46 -19.82
N LEU A 27 -1.30 10.55 -19.05
CA LEU A 27 -0.98 9.20 -19.47
C LEU A 27 -2.21 8.43 -19.99
N LEU A 28 -3.34 8.51 -19.28
CA LEU A 28 -4.60 7.92 -19.72
C LEU A 28 -5.16 8.56 -21.00
N ALA A 29 -4.95 9.86 -21.18
CA ALA A 29 -5.36 10.57 -22.39
C ALA A 29 -4.53 10.18 -23.61
N ASP A 30 -3.21 10.03 -23.45
CA ASP A 30 -2.28 9.64 -24.49
C ASP A 30 -2.54 8.22 -24.99
N TYR A 31 -2.72 7.28 -24.08
CA TYR A 31 -3.09 5.90 -24.46
C TYR A 31 -4.44 5.83 -25.14
N LYS A 32 -5.41 6.63 -24.68
CA LYS A 32 -6.71 6.76 -25.35
C LYS A 32 -6.58 7.33 -26.77
N ALA A 33 -5.74 8.35 -26.96
CA ALA A 33 -5.49 8.95 -28.28
C ALA A 33 -4.85 7.96 -29.28
N LEU A 34 -4.13 6.97 -28.76
CA LEU A 34 -3.52 5.88 -29.55
C LEU A 34 -4.45 4.67 -29.67
N ASP A 35 -5.70 4.77 -29.23
CA ASP A 35 -6.71 3.69 -29.26
C ASP A 35 -6.32 2.44 -28.45
N PHE A 36 -5.49 2.59 -27.42
CA PHE A 36 -5.21 1.52 -26.49
C PHE A 36 -6.36 1.34 -25.48
N PRO A 37 -6.87 0.11 -25.31
CA PRO A 37 -8.03 -0.15 -24.45
C PRO A 37 -7.64 -0.28 -22.96
N VAL A 38 -7.02 0.76 -22.39
CA VAL A 38 -6.68 0.80 -20.97
C VAL A 38 -7.94 0.82 -20.12
N ARG A 39 -8.06 -0.13 -19.19
CA ARG A 39 -9.18 -0.27 -18.25
C ARG A 39 -8.76 -0.14 -16.80
N THR A 40 -7.48 -0.27 -16.50
CA THR A 40 -6.95 -0.21 -15.14
C THR A 40 -5.69 0.65 -15.13
N VAL A 41 -5.57 1.53 -14.15
CA VAL A 41 -4.32 2.23 -13.84
C VAL A 41 -3.82 1.79 -12.48
N LEU A 42 -2.55 1.40 -12.41
CA LEU A 42 -1.85 1.15 -11.16
C LEU A 42 -0.99 2.38 -10.85
N ILE A 43 -1.31 3.05 -9.75
CA ILE A 43 -0.54 4.17 -9.23
C ILE A 43 0.40 3.64 -8.15
N ASP A 44 1.70 3.70 -8.43
CA ASP A 44 2.73 3.22 -7.51
C ASP A 44 3.05 4.25 -6.41
N SER A 45 4.04 3.96 -5.59
CA SER A 45 4.46 4.83 -4.49
C SER A 45 5.39 5.97 -4.96
N PRO A 46 5.33 7.15 -4.32
CA PRO A 46 4.45 7.53 -3.23
C PRO A 46 3.14 8.17 -3.72
N TRP A 47 2.03 7.81 -3.12
CA TRP A 47 0.72 8.46 -3.32
C TRP A 47 0.11 8.94 -2.00
N SER A 48 0.52 8.35 -0.87
CA SER A 48 0.05 8.68 0.49
C SER A 48 1.01 9.62 1.23
N THR A 49 0.52 10.24 2.30
CA THR A 49 1.31 11.20 3.09
C THR A 49 2.51 10.55 3.79
N ARG A 50 2.43 9.26 4.10
CA ARG A 50 3.48 8.35 4.58
C ARG A 50 3.11 6.91 4.24
N TYR A 51 4.07 5.99 4.29
CA TYR A 51 3.81 4.56 4.07
C TYR A 51 3.23 3.92 5.32
N ASN A 52 2.18 3.27 5.34
CA ASN A 52 0.96 3.03 4.59
C ASN A 52 -0.19 3.55 5.45
N ASP A 53 -0.35 4.85 5.53
CA ASP A 53 -1.43 5.49 6.32
C ASP A 53 -2.75 5.59 5.55
N PHE A 54 -2.69 5.33 4.25
CA PHE A 54 -3.83 5.44 3.34
C PHE A 54 -4.49 6.82 3.29
N ILE A 55 -3.72 7.86 3.67
CA ILE A 55 -4.11 9.26 3.54
C ILE A 55 -3.43 9.81 2.29
N VAL A 56 -4.21 10.20 1.30
CA VAL A 56 -3.69 10.67 0.01
C VAL A 56 -2.94 12.00 0.19
N ASP A 57 -1.77 12.11 -0.42
CA ASP A 57 -1.01 13.37 -0.48
C ASP A 57 -1.69 14.34 -1.45
N GLU A 58 -2.37 15.36 -0.92
CA GLU A 58 -3.10 16.35 -1.70
C GLU A 58 -2.19 17.24 -2.56
N ALA A 59 -0.91 17.35 -2.25
CA ALA A 59 0.03 18.04 -3.12
C ALA A 59 0.25 17.28 -4.44
N ARG A 60 0.16 15.95 -4.40
CA ARG A 60 0.25 15.07 -5.58
C ARG A 60 -1.11 14.84 -6.24
N PHE A 61 -2.15 14.70 -5.45
CA PHE A 61 -3.52 14.41 -5.88
C PHE A 61 -4.49 15.44 -5.30
N PRO A 62 -4.55 16.66 -5.84
CA PRO A 62 -5.49 17.69 -5.38
C PRO A 62 -6.94 17.21 -5.51
N ASN A 63 -7.74 17.41 -4.47
CA ASN A 63 -9.12 16.91 -4.36
C ASN A 63 -9.21 15.40 -4.62
N PRO A 64 -8.56 14.56 -3.79
CA PRO A 64 -8.33 13.16 -4.12
C PRO A 64 -9.62 12.36 -4.29
N GLU A 65 -10.66 12.61 -3.50
CA GLU A 65 -11.97 11.97 -3.70
C GLU A 65 -12.53 12.25 -5.10
N ALA A 66 -12.54 13.50 -5.53
CA ALA A 66 -13.02 13.87 -6.87
C ALA A 66 -12.14 13.26 -7.98
N PHE A 67 -10.84 13.14 -7.74
CA PHE A 67 -9.92 12.50 -8.68
C PHE A 67 -10.28 11.01 -8.87
N PHE A 68 -10.36 10.22 -7.80
CA PHE A 68 -10.64 8.79 -7.89
C PHE A 68 -12.06 8.53 -8.41
N ARG A 69 -13.07 9.24 -7.91
CA ARG A 69 -14.43 9.12 -8.45
C ARG A 69 -14.52 9.43 -9.95
N SER A 70 -13.74 10.40 -10.45
CA SER A 70 -13.71 10.73 -11.88
C SER A 70 -13.12 9.61 -12.74
N LEU A 71 -12.26 8.75 -12.20
CA LEU A 71 -11.76 7.57 -12.89
C LEU A 71 -12.79 6.45 -12.89
N ASP A 72 -13.42 6.20 -11.74
CA ASP A 72 -14.51 5.22 -11.61
C ASP A 72 -15.68 5.52 -12.54
N GLU A 73 -16.16 6.76 -12.59
CA GLU A 73 -17.21 7.23 -13.52
C GLU A 73 -16.86 7.02 -15.00
N ARG A 74 -15.57 7.00 -15.34
CA ARG A 74 -15.06 6.71 -16.68
C ARG A 74 -14.87 5.21 -16.94
N GLY A 75 -15.17 4.36 -15.97
CA GLY A 75 -14.94 2.92 -16.03
C GLY A 75 -13.44 2.54 -15.99
N ILE A 76 -12.57 3.40 -15.46
CA ILE A 76 -11.17 3.14 -15.23
C ILE A 76 -11.00 2.67 -13.78
N ARG A 77 -10.53 1.45 -13.61
CA ARG A 77 -10.21 0.90 -12.29
C ARG A 77 -8.89 1.44 -11.77
N VAL A 78 -8.81 1.59 -10.46
CA VAL A 78 -7.60 2.09 -9.79
C VAL A 78 -7.06 1.05 -8.84
N VAL A 79 -5.79 0.73 -9.00
CA VAL A 79 -5.02 -0.09 -8.08
C VAL A 79 -3.92 0.77 -7.47
N LEU A 80 -3.86 0.83 -6.14
CA LEU A 80 -2.83 1.59 -5.44
C LEU A 80 -1.75 0.66 -4.87
N TRP A 81 -0.53 1.17 -4.83
CA TRP A 81 0.60 0.47 -4.22
C TRP A 81 0.53 0.48 -2.68
N MET A 82 0.85 -0.63 -2.04
CA MET A 82 1.03 -0.74 -0.61
C MET A 82 2.04 -1.83 -0.21
N THR A 83 2.45 -1.82 1.04
CA THR A 83 3.10 -2.96 1.70
C THR A 83 2.44 -3.23 3.06
N SER A 84 2.91 -4.27 3.75
CA SER A 84 2.47 -4.62 5.12
C SER A 84 3.20 -3.82 6.21
N MET A 85 3.85 -2.71 5.89
CA MET A 85 4.69 -1.96 6.83
C MET A 85 3.96 -0.77 7.44
N VAL A 86 4.02 -0.64 8.76
CA VAL A 86 3.72 0.60 9.49
C VAL A 86 5.03 1.32 9.72
N ASN A 87 5.24 2.45 9.04
CA ASN A 87 6.53 3.14 9.05
C ASN A 87 6.64 4.14 10.20
N SER A 88 7.81 4.15 10.87
CA SER A 88 8.25 5.26 11.74
C SER A 88 9.04 6.31 10.97
N GLU A 89 9.68 5.91 9.88
CA GLU A 89 10.43 6.76 8.95
C GLU A 89 10.03 6.38 7.52
N SER A 90 9.69 7.37 6.70
CA SER A 90 9.33 7.18 5.29
C SER A 90 10.24 8.00 4.39
N LYS A 91 10.53 7.48 3.18
CA LYS A 91 11.25 8.21 2.13
C LYS A 91 10.26 8.65 1.06
N ASP A 92 10.57 9.74 0.39
CA ASP A 92 9.85 10.22 -0.80
C ASP A 92 8.36 10.60 -0.55
N THR A 93 7.95 10.73 0.72
CA THR A 93 6.59 11.08 1.13
C THR A 93 6.54 12.44 1.81
N ALA A 94 5.36 13.03 1.94
CA ALA A 94 5.17 14.34 2.58
C ALA A 94 5.59 14.33 4.06
N LEU A 95 5.30 13.24 4.78
CA LEU A 95 5.69 13.03 6.18
C LEU A 95 6.82 12.00 6.25
N THR A 96 8.04 12.47 6.48
CA THR A 96 9.25 11.61 6.49
C THR A 96 9.52 10.98 7.86
N ALA A 97 9.02 11.55 8.95
CA ALA A 97 9.15 11.01 10.30
C ALA A 97 7.77 10.89 10.95
N SER A 98 7.47 9.73 11.49
CA SER A 98 6.18 9.43 12.13
C SER A 98 6.36 8.38 13.23
N PRO A 99 7.22 8.67 14.25
CA PRO A 99 7.47 7.72 15.32
C PRO A 99 6.21 7.44 16.15
N GLU A 100 5.34 8.42 16.35
CA GLU A 100 4.06 8.30 17.06
C GLU A 100 3.09 7.35 16.34
N TRP A 101 3.04 7.37 15.02
CA TRP A 101 2.23 6.46 14.19
C TRP A 101 2.65 5.01 14.37
N PHE A 102 3.96 4.75 14.35
CA PHE A 102 4.51 3.44 14.60
C PHE A 102 4.27 3.00 16.05
N GLN A 103 4.50 3.91 17.00
CA GLN A 103 4.38 3.61 18.42
C GLN A 103 2.94 3.29 18.83
N GLU A 104 1.95 4.00 18.27
CA GLU A 104 0.53 3.66 18.46
C GLU A 104 0.23 2.23 18.07
N ALA A 105 0.68 1.81 16.88
CA ALA A 105 0.46 0.45 16.42
C ALA A 105 1.20 -0.60 17.27
N ALA A 106 2.41 -0.29 17.73
CA ALA A 106 3.20 -1.15 18.60
C ALA A 106 2.56 -1.32 19.98
N ASP A 107 2.12 -0.22 20.63
CA ASP A 107 1.51 -0.21 21.96
C ASP A 107 0.18 -0.98 21.97
N ARG A 108 -0.55 -0.97 20.85
CA ARG A 108 -1.79 -1.74 20.66
C ARG A 108 -1.56 -3.22 20.33
N GLY A 109 -0.30 -3.65 20.18
CA GLY A 109 0.04 -5.03 19.80
C GLY A 109 -0.36 -5.39 18.36
N PHE A 110 -0.36 -4.42 17.45
CA PHE A 110 -0.78 -4.59 16.06
C PHE A 110 0.35 -5.01 15.13
N LEU A 111 1.58 -5.07 15.67
CA LEU A 111 2.77 -5.38 14.88
C LEU A 111 3.33 -6.76 15.22
N THR A 112 3.86 -7.44 14.22
CA THR A 112 4.65 -8.65 14.45
C THR A 112 5.94 -8.30 15.16
N ASN A 113 6.43 -9.18 16.03
CA ASN A 113 7.66 -9.00 16.81
C ASN A 113 7.66 -7.74 17.72
N GLY A 114 6.47 -7.27 18.15
CA GLY A 114 6.31 -6.12 19.04
C GLY A 114 6.79 -4.82 18.40
N ASP A 115 7.72 -4.12 19.07
CA ASP A 115 8.30 -2.84 18.63
C ASP A 115 9.50 -2.97 17.66
N PHE A 116 9.76 -4.19 17.18
CA PHE A 116 10.87 -4.42 16.26
C PHE A 116 10.66 -3.70 14.94
N GLN A 117 11.63 -2.86 14.54
CA GLN A 117 11.62 -2.12 13.30
C GLN A 117 12.69 -2.62 12.33
N LYS A 118 12.33 -2.68 11.06
CA LYS A 118 13.22 -3.04 9.97
C LYS A 118 13.43 -1.86 9.02
N LYS A 119 14.67 -1.65 8.59
CA LYS A 119 14.97 -0.77 7.45
C LYS A 119 14.65 -1.48 6.14
N TRP A 120 14.09 -0.74 5.21
CA TRP A 120 13.74 -1.19 3.87
C TRP A 120 13.91 -0.04 2.87
N TRP A 121 13.68 -0.25 1.58
CA TRP A 121 14.01 0.78 0.56
C TRP A 121 13.17 2.06 0.67
N LYS A 122 11.97 2.00 1.27
CA LYS A 122 11.08 3.14 1.48
C LYS A 122 11.05 3.65 2.92
N GLY A 123 12.03 3.26 3.77
CA GLY A 123 12.14 3.80 5.12
C GLY A 123 12.45 2.77 6.20
N LYS A 124 11.73 2.86 7.33
CA LYS A 124 11.88 2.00 8.50
C LYS A 124 10.52 1.82 9.18
N GLY A 125 10.21 0.59 9.60
CA GLY A 125 8.94 0.29 10.26
C GLY A 125 8.83 -1.15 10.72
N GLY A 126 7.63 -1.54 11.17
CA GLY A 126 7.24 -2.88 11.57
C GLY A 126 6.14 -3.43 10.69
N PHE A 127 6.02 -4.76 10.62
CA PHE A 127 4.96 -5.41 9.85
C PHE A 127 3.66 -5.47 10.65
N ILE A 128 2.56 -5.20 10.00
CA ILE A 128 1.23 -5.42 10.58
C ILE A 128 1.04 -6.90 10.92
N ASP A 129 0.38 -7.21 12.04
CA ASP A 129 0.06 -8.58 12.42
C ASP A 129 -1.33 -8.98 11.91
N TYR A 130 -1.37 -9.60 10.74
CA TYR A 130 -2.60 -10.10 10.12
C TYR A 130 -3.27 -11.24 10.89
N THR A 131 -2.63 -11.80 11.92
CA THR A 131 -3.23 -12.82 12.79
C THR A 131 -3.98 -12.23 13.98
N ASN A 132 -3.82 -10.91 14.23
CA ASN A 132 -4.55 -10.18 15.25
C ASN A 132 -5.83 -9.57 14.65
N PRO A 133 -7.04 -9.99 15.08
CA PRO A 133 -8.29 -9.46 14.53
C PRO A 133 -8.48 -7.95 14.70
N GLU A 134 -7.97 -7.37 15.81
CA GLU A 134 -8.05 -5.93 16.05
C GLU A 134 -7.11 -5.16 15.13
N ALA A 135 -5.90 -5.69 14.88
CA ALA A 135 -4.97 -5.13 13.91
C ALA A 135 -5.55 -5.17 12.49
N MET A 136 -6.21 -6.26 12.12
CA MET A 136 -6.89 -6.40 10.84
C MET A 136 -8.02 -5.38 10.69
N ALA A 137 -8.86 -5.21 11.71
CA ALA A 137 -9.96 -4.24 11.67
C ALA A 137 -9.43 -2.80 11.54
N TRP A 138 -8.39 -2.46 12.28
CA TRP A 138 -7.72 -1.18 12.19
C TRP A 138 -7.13 -0.94 10.80
N TRP A 139 -6.39 -1.91 10.26
CA TRP A 139 -5.74 -1.84 8.95
C TRP A 139 -6.74 -1.71 7.80
N GLN A 140 -7.85 -2.45 7.87
CA GLN A 140 -8.97 -2.34 6.92
C GLN A 140 -9.66 -0.99 7.03
N GLY A 141 -9.86 -0.48 8.25
CA GLY A 141 -10.43 0.84 8.50
C GLY A 141 -9.62 1.97 7.82
N LEU A 142 -8.28 1.89 7.86
CA LEU A 142 -7.42 2.86 7.17
C LEU A 142 -7.59 2.79 5.64
N GLN A 143 -7.70 1.59 5.09
CA GLN A 143 -7.88 1.39 3.65
C GLN A 143 -9.20 1.96 3.12
N ASN A 144 -10.24 1.98 3.95
CA ASN A 144 -11.54 2.52 3.57
C ASN A 144 -11.47 4.00 3.16
N ASN A 145 -10.48 4.76 3.65
CA ASN A 145 -10.27 6.15 3.24
C ASN A 145 -10.21 6.35 1.72
N VAL A 146 -9.73 5.37 0.98
CA VAL A 146 -9.61 5.45 -0.47
C VAL A 146 -10.54 4.46 -1.19
N LEU A 147 -10.88 3.33 -0.57
CA LEU A 147 -11.83 2.38 -1.14
C LEU A 147 -13.22 3.00 -1.30
N ASP A 148 -13.64 3.85 -0.36
CA ASP A 148 -14.91 4.57 -0.41
C ASP A 148 -14.96 5.62 -1.54
N TRP A 149 -13.82 5.94 -2.16
CA TRP A 149 -13.70 6.83 -3.30
C TRP A 149 -13.64 6.11 -4.66
N GLY A 150 -13.73 4.76 -4.67
CA GLY A 150 -13.74 3.96 -5.89
C GLY A 150 -12.38 3.39 -6.26
N VAL A 151 -11.43 3.29 -5.32
CA VAL A 151 -10.21 2.48 -5.52
C VAL A 151 -10.58 1.01 -5.49
N ASP A 152 -10.12 0.23 -6.48
CA ASP A 152 -10.54 -1.15 -6.70
C ASP A 152 -9.64 -2.21 -6.05
N GLY A 153 -8.42 -1.86 -5.69
CA GLY A 153 -7.50 -2.85 -5.14
C GLY A 153 -6.09 -2.37 -4.88
N TRP A 154 -5.22 -3.34 -4.59
CA TRP A 154 -3.86 -3.10 -4.10
C TRP A 154 -2.81 -3.86 -4.91
N LYS A 155 -1.71 -3.18 -5.27
CA LYS A 155 -0.44 -3.82 -5.55
C LYS A 155 0.28 -4.00 -4.21
N LEU A 156 0.30 -5.22 -3.70
CA LEU A 156 1.02 -5.57 -2.47
C LEU A 156 2.48 -5.88 -2.81
N ASP A 157 3.37 -4.90 -2.60
CA ASP A 157 4.78 -5.00 -2.97
C ASP A 157 5.66 -5.43 -1.79
N GLY A 158 6.73 -6.17 -2.10
CA GLY A 158 7.83 -6.47 -1.19
C GLY A 158 7.53 -7.36 0.02
N SER A 159 6.28 -7.68 0.30
CA SER A 159 5.87 -8.39 1.50
C SER A 159 6.51 -9.78 1.62
N ALA A 160 6.66 -10.51 0.52
CA ALA A 160 7.28 -11.83 0.50
C ALA A 160 8.81 -11.79 0.58
N THR A 161 9.44 -10.67 0.23
CA THR A 161 10.91 -10.50 0.21
C THR A 161 11.43 -9.77 1.43
N LEU A 162 10.56 -9.10 2.19
CA LEU A 162 10.91 -8.48 3.44
C LEU A 162 10.99 -9.56 4.52
N ASN A 163 12.21 -9.97 4.87
CA ASN A 163 12.44 -10.88 5.99
C ASN A 163 12.02 -10.21 7.30
N PHE A 164 11.22 -10.86 8.11
CA PHE A 164 10.75 -10.35 9.41
C PHE A 164 11.87 -9.98 10.36
N ARG A 165 12.91 -10.79 10.40
CA ARG A 165 14.12 -10.51 11.19
C ARG A 165 15.37 -10.91 10.39
N THR A 166 16.36 -10.05 10.42
CA THR A 166 17.74 -10.42 10.08
C THR A 166 18.59 -10.33 11.34
N LYS A 167 19.12 -11.45 11.79
CA LYS A 167 20.13 -11.48 12.84
C LYS A 167 21.34 -12.26 12.30
N GLY A 168 22.44 -11.57 12.06
CA GLY A 168 23.62 -12.16 11.43
C GLY A 168 23.45 -12.42 9.93
N VAL A 169 24.11 -13.45 9.42
CA VAL A 169 24.16 -13.80 7.99
C VAL A 169 22.93 -14.59 7.52
N ILE A 170 22.14 -15.16 8.44
CA ILE A 170 20.97 -15.99 8.12
C ILE A 170 19.70 -15.18 8.31
N PRO A 171 18.93 -14.93 7.27
CA PRO A 171 17.62 -14.27 7.39
C PRO A 171 16.66 -15.16 8.19
N TRP A 172 16.01 -14.58 9.18
CA TRP A 172 14.97 -15.27 9.95
C TRP A 172 13.65 -15.18 9.21
N PHE A 173 13.11 -16.33 8.81
CA PHE A 173 11.86 -16.46 8.09
C PHE A 173 10.64 -16.61 9.00
N TYR A 174 10.74 -16.18 10.26
CA TYR A 174 9.69 -16.33 11.27
C TYR A 174 9.39 -15.00 11.96
N ALA A 175 8.14 -14.83 12.35
CA ALA A 175 7.67 -13.73 13.17
C ALA A 175 6.93 -14.25 14.41
N ASP A 176 7.05 -13.53 15.51
CA ASP A 176 6.18 -13.69 16.67
C ASP A 176 4.92 -12.86 16.44
N THR A 177 3.75 -13.47 16.51
CA THR A 177 2.45 -12.87 16.18
C THR A 177 1.40 -13.21 17.25
N HIS A 178 0.21 -12.64 17.13
CA HIS A 178 -0.93 -12.96 17.98
C HIS A 178 -1.30 -14.45 17.94
N ALA A 179 -1.21 -15.10 16.78
CA ALA A 179 -1.45 -16.54 16.64
C ALA A 179 -0.24 -17.42 17.04
N GLY A 180 0.80 -16.82 17.63
CA GLY A 180 2.06 -17.47 17.92
C GLY A 180 3.10 -17.30 16.83
N ARG A 181 4.14 -18.15 16.81
CA ARG A 181 5.25 -18.02 15.88
C ARG A 181 4.90 -18.60 14.53
N ILE A 182 4.90 -17.77 13.49
CA ILE A 182 4.61 -18.16 12.10
C ILE A 182 5.79 -17.94 11.18
N SER A 183 5.83 -18.68 10.07
CA SER A 183 6.82 -18.49 9.00
C SER A 183 6.38 -17.38 8.03
N THR A 184 7.32 -16.89 7.22
CA THR A 184 7.03 -15.93 6.13
C THR A 184 6.00 -16.48 5.11
N ARG A 185 5.90 -17.82 4.97
CA ARG A 185 4.91 -18.45 4.08
C ARG A 185 3.49 -18.45 4.65
N GLN A 186 3.38 -18.36 5.98
CA GLN A 186 2.09 -18.32 6.68
C GLN A 186 1.58 -16.89 6.84
N TYR A 187 2.51 -15.93 6.82
CA TYR A 187 2.21 -14.51 6.83
C TYR A 187 1.66 -14.04 5.48
#